data_d47f1357a20d3bed25bee669abc205ed
#
_entry.id   d47f1357a20d3bed25bee669abc205ed
#
_cell.length_a   1.000
_cell.length_b   1.000
_cell.length_c   1.000
_cell.angle_alpha   90.00
_cell.angle_beta   90.00
_cell.angle_gamma   90.00
#
_symmetry.space_group_name_H-M   'P 1'
#
loop_
_entity.id
_entity.type
_entity.pdbx_description
1 polymer ?
#
loop_
_entity_poly.entity_id
_entity_poly.type
_entity_poly.pdbx_seq_one_letter_code
_entity_poly.pdbx_strand_id
1 'polypeptide(L)'
;MKHITKIVLTGGPAAGKTTLISRILHEFKQEDGWRVITIPETATELISGFGIRPFGSCMSMLAFQDFVIADQIHKEQLALKAAEVVSEENVLIIYDRALMDDKAYISDEEFAQVLSRFDGRTEASVLAGYDAVIHLVTCAKGAEFAYNLGNAARTESLEYAREMDDRTLRAWRGHPHLQIIDNSVNFEDKINRAMREIYRILGEPEPMVKKRKFLVEMPDVEQLCAQYGALALDMMQTYLRVLTPNVERRIRQQKNGEDYLYFYTEKHLMPDGTKWDTEKPISEKAYIRYLMEGDSSLHSVRKTKYRFIFDGYRFELDVYPFSSDRAMLFMYAGGADAAMPPQIKVIREVTGDPAYKNRHLAQVQSL
;
A
#
# COMPACT_ATOMS: atom_id res chain seq x y z
N MET A 1 -24.70 0.61 -8.76
CA MET A 1 -23.61 -0.21 -9.36
C MET A 1 -22.76 -0.70 -8.20
N LYS A 2 -22.50 -2.00 -8.11
CA LYS A 2 -21.71 -2.57 -6.99
C LYS A 2 -20.29 -2.04 -6.99
N HIS A 3 -19.79 -1.65 -5.82
CA HIS A 3 -18.41 -1.27 -5.58
C HIS A 3 -17.68 -2.46 -4.96
N ILE A 4 -16.90 -3.16 -5.78
CA ILE A 4 -16.11 -4.30 -5.33
C ILE A 4 -14.66 -3.83 -5.19
N THR A 5 -14.12 -3.89 -3.97
CA THR A 5 -12.73 -3.55 -3.68
C THR A 5 -11.97 -4.80 -3.24
N LYS A 6 -10.81 -5.03 -3.86
CA LYS A 6 -9.96 -6.21 -3.64
C LYS A 6 -8.67 -5.79 -2.95
N ILE A 7 -8.50 -6.20 -1.69
CA ILE A 7 -7.32 -5.87 -0.89
C ILE A 7 -6.57 -7.14 -0.52
N VAL A 8 -5.28 -7.19 -0.83
CA VAL A 8 -4.39 -8.27 -0.42
C VAL A 8 -3.71 -7.92 0.89
N LEU A 9 -3.74 -8.84 1.84
CA LEU A 9 -2.94 -8.81 3.05
C LEU A 9 -1.78 -9.78 2.90
N THR A 10 -0.57 -9.27 2.84
CA THR A 10 0.66 -10.04 2.66
C THR A 10 1.66 -9.76 3.78
N GLY A 11 2.78 -10.43 3.76
CA GLY A 11 3.85 -10.31 4.74
C GLY A 11 4.33 -11.67 5.25
N GLY A 12 5.47 -11.66 5.93
CA GLY A 12 6.10 -12.86 6.46
C GLY A 12 5.29 -13.58 7.53
N PRO A 13 5.79 -14.70 8.06
CA PRO A 13 5.21 -15.39 9.20
C PRO A 13 5.10 -14.43 10.41
N ALA A 14 4.06 -14.59 11.21
CA ALA A 14 3.81 -13.76 12.41
C ALA A 14 3.71 -12.24 12.16
N ALA A 15 3.24 -11.83 10.99
CA ALA A 15 3.07 -10.42 10.65
C ALA A 15 1.80 -9.77 11.25
N GLY A 16 0.80 -10.58 11.66
CA GLY A 16 -0.47 -10.11 12.24
C GLY A 16 -1.65 -10.12 11.25
N LYS A 17 -1.51 -10.77 10.09
CA LYS A 17 -2.56 -10.84 9.05
C LYS A 17 -3.90 -11.34 9.60
N THR A 18 -3.92 -12.48 10.29
CA THR A 18 -5.13 -13.07 10.86
C THR A 18 -5.84 -12.14 11.85
N THR A 19 -5.08 -11.40 12.66
CA THR A 19 -5.64 -10.40 13.58
C THR A 19 -6.27 -9.24 12.81
N LEU A 20 -5.62 -8.77 11.76
CA LEU A 20 -6.16 -7.72 10.92
C LEU A 20 -7.45 -8.17 10.20
N ILE A 21 -7.49 -9.40 9.67
CA ILE A 21 -8.71 -9.97 9.06
C ILE A 21 -9.86 -9.99 10.08
N SER A 22 -9.60 -10.47 11.30
CA SER A 22 -10.62 -10.49 12.37
C SER A 22 -11.12 -9.08 12.70
N ARG A 23 -10.24 -8.08 12.69
CA ARG A 23 -10.61 -6.68 12.90
C ARG A 23 -11.46 -6.11 11.75
N ILE A 24 -11.10 -6.41 10.50
CA ILE A 24 -11.89 -6.02 9.31
C ILE A 24 -13.30 -6.59 9.39
N LEU A 25 -13.42 -7.89 9.69
CA LEU A 25 -14.73 -8.56 9.81
C LEU A 25 -15.57 -7.99 10.96
N HIS A 26 -14.94 -7.44 11.99
CA HIS A 26 -15.63 -6.80 13.11
C HIS A 26 -16.11 -5.38 12.78
N GLU A 27 -15.34 -4.63 12.00
CA GLU A 27 -15.62 -3.22 11.72
C GLU A 27 -16.54 -3.02 10.49
N PHE A 28 -16.37 -3.83 9.44
CA PHE A 28 -17.20 -3.76 8.24
C PHE A 28 -18.36 -4.75 8.30
N LYS A 29 -19.50 -4.30 8.83
CA LYS A 29 -20.66 -5.16 9.05
C LYS A 29 -21.72 -4.95 7.97
N GLN A 30 -22.57 -5.95 7.79
CA GLN A 30 -23.72 -5.89 6.89
C GLN A 30 -24.69 -4.74 7.26
N GLU A 31 -24.84 -4.47 8.55
CA GLU A 31 -25.68 -3.37 9.08
C GLU A 31 -25.24 -2.00 8.56
N ASP A 32 -23.93 -1.85 8.25
CA ASP A 32 -23.34 -0.62 7.72
C ASP A 32 -23.28 -0.62 6.18
N GLY A 33 -23.97 -1.56 5.52
CA GLY A 33 -24.04 -1.67 4.06
C GLY A 33 -22.81 -2.34 3.40
N TRP A 34 -21.97 -3.01 4.19
CA TRP A 34 -20.78 -3.69 3.72
C TRP A 34 -20.95 -5.22 3.70
N ARG A 35 -20.44 -5.85 2.63
CA ARG A 35 -20.19 -7.28 2.63
C ARG A 35 -18.68 -7.54 2.55
N VAL A 36 -18.13 -8.23 3.53
CA VAL A 36 -16.74 -8.70 3.50
C VAL A 36 -16.72 -10.15 3.05
N ILE A 37 -15.92 -10.45 2.03
CA ILE A 37 -15.61 -11.81 1.55
C ILE A 37 -14.14 -12.03 1.80
N THR A 38 -13.78 -13.09 2.52
CA THR A 38 -12.40 -13.44 2.79
C THR A 38 -11.97 -14.67 1.99
N ILE A 39 -10.81 -14.59 1.36
CA ILE A 39 -10.14 -15.73 0.74
C ILE A 39 -9.00 -16.16 1.65
N PRO A 40 -9.08 -17.34 2.28
CA PRO A 40 -8.08 -17.80 3.23
C PRO A 40 -6.76 -18.19 2.53
N GLU A 41 -5.69 -18.29 3.33
CA GLU A 41 -4.37 -18.69 2.84
C GLU A 41 -4.40 -20.10 2.22
N THR A 42 -4.30 -20.18 0.92
CA THR A 42 -4.49 -21.41 0.12
C THR A 42 -3.45 -22.47 0.46
N ALA A 43 -2.18 -22.08 0.65
CA ALA A 43 -1.13 -23.04 1.02
C ALA A 43 -1.45 -23.77 2.34
N THR A 44 -1.95 -23.04 3.34
CA THR A 44 -2.37 -23.61 4.63
C THR A 44 -3.52 -24.61 4.46
N GLU A 45 -4.51 -24.32 3.61
CA GLU A 45 -5.62 -25.22 3.36
C GLU A 45 -5.18 -26.49 2.63
N LEU A 46 -4.32 -26.38 1.61
CA LEU A 46 -3.77 -27.52 0.90
C LEU A 46 -2.96 -28.42 1.83
N ILE A 47 -2.13 -27.85 2.70
CA ILE A 47 -1.29 -28.60 3.63
C ILE A 47 -2.14 -29.25 4.73
N SER A 48 -3.03 -28.49 5.36
CA SER A 48 -3.74 -28.91 6.56
C SER A 48 -5.04 -29.65 6.24
N GLY A 49 -5.77 -29.19 5.21
CA GLY A 49 -7.06 -29.76 4.82
C GLY A 49 -6.93 -30.96 3.89
N PHE A 50 -6.11 -30.83 2.84
CA PHE A 50 -5.95 -31.88 1.82
C PHE A 50 -4.75 -32.81 2.07
N GLY A 51 -3.83 -32.48 2.97
CA GLY A 51 -2.61 -33.23 3.18
C GLY A 51 -1.57 -33.12 2.07
N ILE A 52 -1.73 -32.14 1.17
CA ILE A 52 -0.80 -31.88 0.08
C ILE A 52 0.36 -31.04 0.63
N ARG A 53 1.58 -31.59 0.65
CA ARG A 53 2.74 -30.96 1.31
C ARG A 53 3.93 -30.90 0.36
N PRO A 54 4.63 -29.73 0.29
CA PRO A 54 5.85 -29.58 -0.51
C PRO A 54 7.11 -30.07 0.22
N PHE A 55 6.94 -30.90 1.26
CA PHE A 55 8.04 -31.35 2.12
C PHE A 55 8.25 -32.87 2.01
N GLY A 56 9.50 -33.30 2.14
CA GLY A 56 9.87 -34.69 2.01
C GLY A 56 9.93 -35.11 0.54
N SER A 57 9.61 -36.38 0.25
CA SER A 57 9.63 -36.94 -1.11
C SER A 57 8.32 -36.81 -1.88
N CYS A 58 7.34 -36.02 -1.35
CA CYS A 58 5.99 -36.01 -1.93
C CYS A 58 5.92 -35.23 -3.25
N MET A 59 6.46 -34.03 -3.31
CA MET A 59 6.49 -33.19 -4.52
C MET A 59 7.51 -32.07 -4.42
N SER A 60 7.85 -31.48 -5.59
CA SER A 60 8.69 -30.28 -5.62
C SER A 60 7.93 -29.04 -5.19
N MET A 61 8.65 -27.98 -4.77
CA MET A 61 8.04 -26.68 -4.46
C MET A 61 7.32 -26.12 -5.69
N LEU A 62 7.89 -26.25 -6.88
CA LEU A 62 7.25 -25.83 -8.13
C LEU A 62 5.91 -26.52 -8.37
N ALA A 63 5.83 -27.84 -8.18
CA ALA A 63 4.58 -28.58 -8.33
C ALA A 63 3.54 -28.15 -7.28
N PHE A 64 3.99 -27.88 -6.05
CA PHE A 64 3.10 -27.38 -5.00
C PHE A 64 2.55 -25.99 -5.35
N GLN A 65 3.39 -25.07 -5.82
CA GLN A 65 2.95 -23.74 -6.23
C GLN A 65 1.99 -23.75 -7.42
N ASP A 66 2.11 -24.72 -8.33
CA ASP A 66 1.13 -24.92 -9.42
C ASP A 66 -0.28 -25.21 -8.85
N PHE A 67 -0.38 -26.05 -7.81
CA PHE A 67 -1.65 -26.31 -7.11
C PHE A 67 -2.16 -25.08 -6.35
N VAL A 68 -1.26 -24.36 -5.64
CA VAL A 68 -1.64 -23.17 -4.89
C VAL A 68 -2.22 -22.12 -5.83
N ILE A 69 -1.54 -21.82 -6.93
CA ILE A 69 -1.96 -20.83 -7.93
C ILE A 69 -3.29 -21.23 -8.57
N ALA A 70 -3.46 -22.50 -8.94
CA ALA A 70 -4.72 -23.00 -9.52
C ALA A 70 -5.90 -22.79 -8.58
N ASP A 71 -5.75 -23.18 -7.31
CA ASP A 71 -6.82 -23.05 -6.31
C ASP A 71 -7.08 -21.59 -5.93
N GLN A 72 -6.06 -20.75 -5.84
CA GLN A 72 -6.22 -19.30 -5.64
C GLN A 72 -7.05 -18.67 -6.77
N ILE A 73 -6.72 -18.95 -8.03
CA ILE A 73 -7.48 -18.45 -9.18
C ILE A 73 -8.94 -18.90 -9.12
N HIS A 74 -9.18 -20.14 -8.74
CA HIS A 74 -10.55 -20.66 -8.58
C HIS A 74 -11.31 -19.92 -7.47
N LYS A 75 -10.69 -19.71 -6.31
CA LYS A 75 -11.27 -18.97 -5.18
C LYS A 75 -11.55 -17.51 -5.53
N GLU A 76 -10.65 -16.86 -6.25
CA GLU A 76 -10.87 -15.49 -6.75
C GLU A 76 -12.12 -15.41 -7.62
N GLN A 77 -12.28 -16.35 -8.55
CA GLN A 77 -13.47 -16.42 -9.42
C GLN A 77 -14.75 -16.64 -8.62
N LEU A 78 -14.72 -17.52 -7.61
CA LEU A 78 -15.87 -17.76 -6.72
C LEU A 78 -16.21 -16.51 -5.89
N ALA A 79 -15.20 -15.84 -5.33
CA ALA A 79 -15.40 -14.63 -4.54
C ALA A 79 -16.01 -13.50 -5.39
N LEU A 80 -15.55 -13.31 -6.62
CA LEU A 80 -16.11 -12.32 -7.55
C LEU A 80 -17.57 -12.65 -7.90
N LYS A 81 -17.89 -13.91 -8.22
CA LYS A 81 -19.28 -14.34 -8.46
C LYS A 81 -20.16 -14.11 -7.23
N ALA A 82 -19.65 -14.42 -6.03
CA ALA A 82 -20.37 -14.16 -4.79
C ALA A 82 -20.62 -12.66 -4.60
N ALA A 83 -19.59 -11.81 -4.86
CA ALA A 83 -19.72 -10.37 -4.77
C ALA A 83 -20.80 -9.78 -5.69
N GLU A 84 -21.02 -10.40 -6.86
CA GLU A 84 -22.06 -9.95 -7.79
C GLU A 84 -23.49 -10.22 -7.32
N VAL A 85 -23.70 -11.30 -6.53
CA VAL A 85 -25.04 -11.78 -6.16
C VAL A 85 -25.49 -11.37 -4.76
N VAL A 86 -24.59 -10.94 -3.88
CA VAL A 86 -24.98 -10.42 -2.54
C VAL A 86 -25.82 -9.15 -2.65
N SER A 87 -26.57 -8.80 -1.62
CA SER A 87 -27.49 -7.65 -1.64
C SER A 87 -26.79 -6.30 -1.48
N GLU A 88 -25.68 -6.28 -0.76
CA GLU A 88 -24.95 -5.07 -0.40
C GLU A 88 -24.31 -4.42 -1.64
N GLU A 89 -24.29 -3.10 -1.67
CA GLU A 89 -23.66 -2.35 -2.76
C GLU A 89 -22.14 -2.27 -2.61
N ASN A 90 -21.63 -2.25 -1.37
CA ASN A 90 -20.20 -2.21 -1.08
C ASN A 90 -19.70 -3.61 -0.70
N VAL A 91 -18.78 -4.14 -1.49
CA VAL A 91 -18.18 -5.46 -1.25
C VAL A 91 -16.67 -5.30 -1.11
N LEU A 92 -16.14 -5.79 0.00
CA LEU A 92 -14.71 -5.84 0.28
C LEU A 92 -14.23 -7.28 0.22
N ILE A 93 -13.39 -7.60 -0.77
CA ILE A 93 -12.74 -8.91 -0.87
C ILE A 93 -11.35 -8.81 -0.25
N ILE A 94 -11.11 -9.56 0.81
CA ILE A 94 -9.82 -9.63 1.51
C ILE A 94 -9.15 -10.96 1.19
N TYR A 95 -7.93 -10.88 0.70
CA TYR A 95 -7.08 -12.03 0.39
C TYR A 95 -6.05 -12.21 1.52
N ASP A 96 -6.05 -13.34 2.21
CA ASP A 96 -4.92 -13.74 3.07
C ASP A 96 -3.87 -14.38 2.19
N ARG A 97 -2.97 -13.59 1.69
CA ARG A 97 -2.06 -13.82 0.55
C ARG A 97 -2.80 -13.93 -0.79
N ALA A 98 -2.08 -13.67 -1.87
CA ALA A 98 -2.59 -13.77 -3.23
C ALA A 98 -1.47 -14.16 -4.19
N LEU A 99 -1.78 -14.26 -5.48
CA LEU A 99 -0.94 -14.89 -6.51
C LEU A 99 0.53 -14.42 -6.52
N MET A 100 0.81 -13.15 -6.21
CA MET A 100 2.20 -12.68 -6.18
C MET A 100 2.99 -13.19 -4.97
N ASP A 101 2.33 -13.59 -3.89
CA ASP A 101 3.03 -14.20 -2.74
C ASP A 101 3.75 -15.50 -3.13
N ASP A 102 3.20 -16.26 -4.09
CA ASP A 102 3.74 -17.53 -4.56
C ASP A 102 5.11 -17.38 -5.22
N LYS A 103 5.36 -16.21 -5.83
CA LYS A 103 6.65 -15.84 -6.40
C LYS A 103 7.79 -15.84 -5.36
N ALA A 104 7.47 -15.69 -4.07
CA ALA A 104 8.48 -15.74 -3.01
C ALA A 104 9.07 -17.15 -2.80
N TYR A 105 8.45 -18.20 -3.32
CA TYR A 105 8.80 -19.60 -3.07
C TYR A 105 9.48 -20.31 -4.25
N ILE A 106 9.39 -19.76 -5.45
CA ILE A 106 9.96 -20.29 -6.69
C ILE A 106 10.75 -19.21 -7.45
N SER A 107 11.46 -19.56 -8.52
CA SER A 107 12.18 -18.57 -9.32
C SER A 107 11.23 -17.70 -10.15
N ASP A 108 11.69 -16.55 -10.64
CA ASP A 108 10.92 -15.64 -11.48
C ASP A 108 10.47 -16.31 -12.78
N GLU A 109 11.36 -17.15 -13.37
CA GLU A 109 11.08 -17.91 -14.59
C GLU A 109 10.04 -18.99 -14.35
N GLU A 110 10.16 -19.76 -13.26
CA GLU A 110 9.19 -20.77 -12.86
C GLU A 110 7.81 -20.15 -12.60
N PHE A 111 7.77 -19.02 -11.90
CA PHE A 111 6.53 -18.30 -11.63
C PHE A 111 5.85 -17.83 -12.91
N ALA A 112 6.59 -17.21 -13.84
CA ALA A 112 6.07 -16.79 -15.13
C ALA A 112 5.55 -17.98 -15.95
N GLN A 113 6.28 -19.11 -15.93
CA GLN A 113 5.87 -20.33 -16.61
C GLN A 113 4.57 -20.90 -16.05
N VAL A 114 4.41 -20.94 -14.71
CA VAL A 114 3.18 -21.42 -14.09
C VAL A 114 2.01 -20.48 -14.42
N LEU A 115 2.18 -19.18 -14.25
CA LEU A 115 1.13 -18.19 -14.56
C LEU A 115 0.62 -18.29 -16.01
N SER A 116 1.53 -18.51 -16.97
CA SER A 116 1.18 -18.58 -18.39
C SER A 116 0.22 -19.71 -18.74
N ARG A 117 0.13 -20.75 -17.90
CA ARG A 117 -0.81 -21.89 -18.07
C ARG A 117 -2.26 -21.49 -17.76
N PHE A 118 -2.45 -20.40 -17.04
CA PHE A 118 -3.77 -19.92 -16.61
C PHE A 118 -4.18 -18.70 -17.45
N ASP A 119 -4.81 -18.94 -18.59
CA ASP A 119 -5.32 -17.91 -19.51
C ASP A 119 -4.24 -16.91 -19.99
N GLY A 120 -2.97 -17.34 -20.06
CA GLY A 120 -1.85 -16.48 -20.46
C GLY A 120 -1.58 -15.32 -19.50
N ARG A 121 -1.86 -15.47 -18.22
CA ARG A 121 -1.62 -14.46 -17.19
C ARG A 121 -0.14 -14.08 -17.13
N THR A 122 0.11 -12.82 -16.87
CA THR A 122 1.43 -12.25 -16.64
C THR A 122 1.48 -11.59 -15.26
N GLU A 123 2.66 -11.35 -14.70
CA GLU A 123 2.81 -10.60 -13.44
C GLU A 123 2.07 -9.26 -13.50
N ALA A 124 2.20 -8.53 -14.61
CA ALA A 124 1.51 -7.25 -14.79
C ALA A 124 -0.01 -7.39 -14.72
N SER A 125 -0.57 -8.47 -15.32
CA SER A 125 -2.02 -8.72 -15.25
C SER A 125 -2.48 -9.11 -13.85
N VAL A 126 -1.66 -9.84 -13.11
CA VAL A 126 -1.93 -10.20 -11.71
C VAL A 126 -1.88 -8.97 -10.81
N LEU A 127 -0.83 -8.16 -10.90
CA LEU A 127 -0.72 -6.91 -10.13
C LEU A 127 -1.90 -5.96 -10.39
N ALA A 128 -2.33 -5.83 -11.66
CA ALA A 128 -3.49 -5.01 -12.01
C ALA A 128 -4.84 -5.59 -11.53
N GLY A 129 -4.83 -6.84 -11.07
CA GLY A 129 -6.01 -7.55 -10.59
C GLY A 129 -6.48 -7.13 -9.20
N TYR A 130 -5.67 -6.43 -8.42
CA TYR A 130 -5.97 -6.02 -7.05
C TYR A 130 -5.98 -4.48 -6.92
N ASP A 131 -6.85 -3.95 -6.07
CA ASP A 131 -6.97 -2.50 -5.87
C ASP A 131 -5.91 -1.98 -4.90
N ALA A 132 -5.52 -2.80 -3.91
CA ALA A 132 -4.44 -2.47 -2.99
C ALA A 132 -3.80 -3.71 -2.35
N VAL A 133 -2.58 -3.51 -1.86
CA VAL A 133 -1.80 -4.52 -1.14
C VAL A 133 -1.29 -3.91 0.16
N ILE A 134 -1.57 -4.57 1.27
CA ILE A 134 -1.06 -4.19 2.59
C ILE A 134 -0.07 -5.25 3.03
N HIS A 135 1.21 -4.89 3.03
CA HIS A 135 2.29 -5.72 3.53
C HIS A 135 2.51 -5.43 5.01
N LEU A 136 2.16 -6.39 5.85
CA LEU A 136 2.45 -6.36 7.28
C LEU A 136 3.84 -6.96 7.50
N VAL A 137 4.78 -6.17 7.97
CA VAL A 137 6.14 -6.64 8.26
C VAL A 137 6.11 -7.68 9.37
N THR A 138 6.83 -8.80 9.20
CA THR A 138 6.94 -9.84 10.23
C THR A 138 7.46 -9.30 11.55
N CYS A 139 6.97 -9.80 12.68
CA CYS A 139 7.52 -9.43 13.99
C CYS A 139 8.98 -9.89 14.19
N ALA A 140 9.50 -10.77 13.33
CA ALA A 140 10.92 -11.11 13.30
C ALA A 140 11.84 -9.93 12.93
N LYS A 141 11.26 -8.78 12.52
CA LYS A 141 11.93 -7.52 12.24
C LYS A 141 11.43 -6.44 13.18
N GLY A 142 12.18 -6.17 14.26
CA GLY A 142 11.89 -5.07 15.19
C GLY A 142 10.87 -5.37 16.30
N ALA A 143 10.34 -6.60 16.38
CA ALA A 143 9.47 -7.08 17.44
C ALA A 143 9.73 -8.56 17.76
N GLU A 144 11.00 -8.97 17.77
CA GLU A 144 11.45 -10.36 17.89
C GLU A 144 10.93 -11.06 19.14
N PHE A 145 10.72 -10.32 20.23
CA PHE A 145 10.13 -10.84 21.47
C PHE A 145 8.74 -11.44 21.26
N ALA A 146 7.98 -10.90 20.29
CA ALA A 146 6.63 -11.38 19.99
C ALA A 146 6.62 -12.62 19.09
N TYR A 147 7.72 -12.92 18.41
CA TYR A 147 7.83 -14.06 17.50
C TYR A 147 7.72 -15.39 18.25
N ASN A 148 8.33 -15.49 19.41
CA ASN A 148 8.38 -16.71 20.24
C ASN A 148 7.13 -16.91 21.11
N LEU A 149 6.35 -15.86 21.34
CA LEU A 149 5.16 -15.92 22.22
C LEU A 149 3.88 -16.40 21.51
N GLY A 150 3.86 -16.34 20.17
CA GLY A 150 2.61 -16.45 19.42
C GLY A 150 2.17 -17.89 19.06
N ASN A 151 3.05 -18.89 19.03
CA ASN A 151 2.67 -20.26 18.69
C ASN A 151 3.81 -21.27 18.95
N ALA A 152 3.61 -22.18 19.90
CA ALA A 152 4.54 -23.27 20.23
C ALA A 152 4.70 -24.30 19.08
N ALA A 153 3.86 -24.25 18.05
CA ALA A 153 3.92 -25.13 16.88
C ALA A 153 4.80 -24.59 15.74
N ARG A 154 5.42 -23.40 15.90
CA ARG A 154 6.30 -22.83 14.87
C ARG A 154 7.68 -23.49 14.91
N THR A 155 8.07 -24.04 13.77
CA THR A 155 9.39 -24.66 13.55
C THR A 155 10.32 -23.73 12.74
N GLU A 156 9.82 -22.60 12.26
CA GLU A 156 10.57 -21.68 11.39
C GLU A 156 11.49 -20.76 12.19
N SER A 157 12.73 -20.58 11.71
CA SER A 157 13.67 -19.68 12.36
C SER A 157 13.33 -18.21 12.10
N LEU A 158 13.87 -17.31 12.96
CA LEU A 158 13.75 -15.85 12.77
C LEU A 158 14.35 -15.41 11.42
N GLU A 159 15.47 -16.01 11.03
CA GLU A 159 16.14 -15.72 9.77
C GLU A 159 15.26 -16.07 8.57
N TYR A 160 14.65 -17.25 8.59
CA TYR A 160 13.72 -17.67 7.55
C TYR A 160 12.52 -16.75 7.47
N ALA A 161 11.95 -16.35 8.61
CA ALA A 161 10.81 -15.43 8.64
C ALA A 161 11.17 -14.06 8.05
N ARG A 162 12.37 -13.54 8.33
CA ARG A 162 12.89 -12.29 7.74
C ARG A 162 13.08 -12.41 6.23
N GLU A 163 13.68 -13.51 5.78
CA GLU A 163 13.91 -13.76 4.36
C GLU A 163 12.60 -13.87 3.59
N MET A 164 11.63 -14.62 4.11
CA MET A 164 10.32 -14.77 3.47
C MET A 164 9.54 -13.46 3.43
N ASP A 165 9.66 -12.63 4.46
CA ASP A 165 9.07 -11.29 4.48
C ASP A 165 9.67 -10.40 3.38
N ASP A 166 11.00 -10.44 3.18
CA ASP A 166 11.68 -9.70 2.12
C ASP A 166 11.30 -10.21 0.72
N ARG A 167 11.19 -11.53 0.56
CA ARG A 167 10.79 -12.13 -0.72
C ARG A 167 9.35 -11.76 -1.09
N THR A 168 8.41 -11.87 -0.16
CA THR A 168 7.02 -11.47 -0.39
C THR A 168 6.90 -9.97 -0.66
N LEU A 169 7.59 -9.12 0.08
CA LEU A 169 7.63 -7.69 -0.20
C LEU A 169 8.17 -7.40 -1.60
N ARG A 170 9.23 -8.09 -2.01
CA ARG A 170 9.83 -7.96 -3.34
C ARG A 170 8.85 -8.35 -4.44
N ALA A 171 8.09 -9.42 -4.25
CA ALA A 171 7.10 -9.87 -5.23
C ALA A 171 6.00 -8.81 -5.48
N TRP A 172 5.61 -8.05 -4.45
CA TRP A 172 4.57 -7.02 -4.56
C TRP A 172 5.07 -5.62 -4.91
N ARG A 173 6.40 -5.39 -5.04
CA ARG A 173 6.97 -4.05 -5.28
C ARG A 173 6.41 -3.33 -6.50
N GLY A 174 6.01 -4.08 -7.54
CA GLY A 174 5.38 -3.52 -8.74
C GLY A 174 3.96 -3.02 -8.54
N HIS A 175 3.30 -3.32 -7.41
CA HIS A 175 1.92 -2.91 -7.20
C HIS A 175 1.79 -1.42 -6.84
N PRO A 176 0.93 -0.67 -7.55
CA PRO A 176 0.81 0.78 -7.39
C PRO A 176 0.34 1.24 -6.01
N HIS A 177 -0.52 0.47 -5.37
CA HIS A 177 -1.06 0.75 -4.03
C HIS A 177 -0.50 -0.20 -2.98
N LEU A 178 0.81 -0.45 -3.00
CA LEU A 178 1.50 -1.19 -1.95
C LEU A 178 1.70 -0.30 -0.72
N GLN A 179 1.17 -0.73 0.42
CA GLN A 179 1.35 -0.09 1.72
C GLN A 179 2.14 -1.03 2.64
N ILE A 180 3.21 -0.52 3.25
CA ILE A 180 4.05 -1.28 4.17
C ILE A 180 3.75 -0.81 5.59
N ILE A 181 3.33 -1.75 6.44
CA ILE A 181 3.03 -1.51 7.86
C ILE A 181 4.10 -2.22 8.69
N ASP A 182 5.01 -1.44 9.22
CA ASP A 182 6.17 -1.91 9.99
C ASP A 182 5.86 -2.12 11.49
N ASN A 183 6.88 -2.53 12.26
CA ASN A 183 6.82 -2.76 13.70
C ASN A 183 7.38 -1.59 14.52
N SER A 184 7.41 -0.37 13.99
CA SER A 184 7.92 0.82 14.68
C SER A 184 7.03 1.27 15.84
N VAL A 185 5.86 0.68 15.99
CA VAL A 185 4.89 0.91 17.07
C VAL A 185 4.49 -0.41 17.71
N ASN A 186 3.73 -0.37 18.82
CA ASN A 186 3.17 -1.56 19.41
C ASN A 186 2.17 -2.26 18.45
N PHE A 187 1.83 -3.51 18.78
CA PHE A 187 1.02 -4.36 17.90
C PHE A 187 -0.38 -3.78 17.63
N GLU A 188 -1.04 -3.22 18.65
CA GLU A 188 -2.37 -2.61 18.47
C GLU A 188 -2.33 -1.41 17.54
N ASP A 189 -1.35 -0.52 17.69
CA ASP A 189 -1.17 0.62 16.82
C ASP A 189 -0.79 0.20 15.40
N LYS A 190 -0.03 -0.89 15.24
CA LYS A 190 0.24 -1.50 13.94
C LYS A 190 -1.06 -1.90 13.23
N ILE A 191 -1.95 -2.62 13.93
CA ILE A 191 -3.26 -3.01 13.39
C ILE A 191 -4.12 -1.78 13.09
N ASN A 192 -4.14 -0.79 13.98
CA ASN A 192 -4.88 0.47 13.74
C ASN A 192 -4.34 1.24 12.53
N ARG A 193 -3.03 1.20 12.28
CA ARG A 193 -2.42 1.78 11.06
C ARG A 193 -2.87 1.05 9.80
N ALA A 194 -2.90 -0.28 9.82
CA ALA A 194 -3.39 -1.07 8.71
C ALA A 194 -4.88 -0.81 8.44
N MET A 195 -5.71 -0.72 9.47
CA MET A 195 -7.13 -0.35 9.34
C MET A 195 -7.31 1.03 8.71
N ARG A 196 -6.54 2.04 9.14
CA ARG A 196 -6.58 3.38 8.52
C ARG A 196 -6.28 3.36 7.02
N GLU A 197 -5.30 2.56 6.59
CA GLU A 197 -5.02 2.41 5.16
C GLU A 197 -6.20 1.75 4.42
N ILE A 198 -6.90 0.79 5.03
CA ILE A 198 -8.10 0.18 4.46
C ILE A 198 -9.20 1.22 4.29
N TYR A 199 -9.54 1.99 5.33
CA TYR A 199 -10.53 3.08 5.23
C TYR A 199 -10.17 4.06 4.11
N ARG A 200 -8.89 4.43 4.01
CA ARG A 200 -8.40 5.33 2.95
C ARG A 200 -8.59 4.74 1.55
N ILE A 201 -8.33 3.44 1.38
CA ILE A 201 -8.51 2.73 0.10
C ILE A 201 -9.99 2.70 -0.29
N LEU A 202 -10.87 2.48 0.67
CA LEU A 202 -12.30 2.40 0.45
C LEU A 202 -12.96 3.77 0.21
N GLY A 203 -12.23 4.88 0.41
CA GLY A 203 -12.80 6.23 0.36
C GLY A 203 -13.70 6.56 1.52
N GLU A 204 -13.73 5.69 2.55
CA GLU A 204 -14.47 5.92 3.76
C GLU A 204 -13.79 7.00 4.62
N PRO A 205 -14.56 7.81 5.36
CA PRO A 205 -13.99 8.80 6.25
C PRO A 205 -13.14 8.10 7.31
N GLU A 206 -11.83 8.34 7.26
CA GLU A 206 -10.96 7.92 8.38
C GLU A 206 -11.54 8.47 9.67
N PRO A 207 -11.67 7.66 10.74
CA PRO A 207 -12.01 8.21 12.02
C PRO A 207 -10.96 9.29 12.40
N MET A 208 -11.32 10.54 12.06
CA MET A 208 -10.68 11.78 12.52
C MET A 208 -9.15 11.88 12.45
N VAL A 209 -8.47 11.37 11.42
CA VAL A 209 -7.04 11.68 11.24
C VAL A 209 -6.89 12.99 10.48
N LYS A 210 -6.77 14.10 11.19
CA LYS A 210 -6.50 15.39 10.57
C LYS A 210 -5.07 15.40 10.03
N LYS A 211 -4.94 15.53 8.72
CA LYS A 211 -3.65 15.76 8.07
C LYS A 211 -3.24 17.21 8.29
N ARG A 212 -2.18 17.44 9.05
CA ARG A 212 -1.56 18.75 9.25
C ARG A 212 -0.32 18.88 8.39
N LYS A 213 -0.04 20.09 7.95
CA LYS A 213 1.06 20.39 7.04
C LYS A 213 1.91 21.52 7.61
N PHE A 214 3.22 21.31 7.61
CA PHE A 214 4.18 22.25 8.19
C PHE A 214 5.29 22.58 7.21
N LEU A 215 5.66 23.84 7.14
CA LEU A 215 6.93 24.26 6.58
C LEU A 215 7.99 24.06 7.67
N VAL A 216 9.06 23.36 7.35
CA VAL A 216 10.15 23.04 8.29
C VAL A 216 11.50 23.45 7.70
N GLU A 217 12.49 23.72 8.56
CA GLU A 217 13.89 23.78 8.13
C GLU A 217 14.28 22.41 7.55
N MET A 218 15.20 22.39 6.58
CA MET A 218 15.69 21.14 6.02
C MET A 218 16.36 20.31 7.12
N PRO A 219 15.77 19.18 7.51
CA PRO A 219 16.38 18.33 8.53
C PRO A 219 17.49 17.45 7.92
N ASP A 220 18.31 16.89 8.78
CA ASP A 220 19.23 15.83 8.39
C ASP A 220 18.45 14.56 8.05
N VAL A 221 18.26 14.31 6.75
CA VAL A 221 17.49 13.15 6.24
C VAL A 221 18.20 11.82 6.47
N GLU A 222 19.54 11.81 6.52
CA GLU A 222 20.31 10.61 6.83
C GLU A 222 20.07 10.21 8.28
N GLN A 223 20.06 11.17 9.19
CA GLN A 223 19.74 10.95 10.59
C GLN A 223 18.29 10.45 10.76
N LEU A 224 17.30 11.02 10.03
CA LEU A 224 15.93 10.55 10.06
C LEU A 224 15.81 9.09 9.57
N CYS A 225 16.53 8.74 8.49
CA CYS A 225 16.56 7.37 7.99
C CYS A 225 17.19 6.41 9.00
N ALA A 226 18.30 6.79 9.62
CA ALA A 226 18.99 5.96 10.59
C ALA A 226 18.18 5.76 11.88
N GLN A 227 17.50 6.80 12.36
CA GLN A 227 16.82 6.79 13.64
C GLN A 227 15.40 6.22 13.57
N TYR A 228 14.64 6.55 12.50
CA TYR A 228 13.22 6.19 12.37
C TYR A 228 12.95 5.20 11.24
N GLY A 229 13.98 4.68 10.57
CA GLY A 229 13.81 3.79 9.43
C GLY A 229 13.04 4.45 8.28
N ALA A 230 13.26 5.75 8.05
CA ALA A 230 12.49 6.50 7.06
C ALA A 230 12.68 5.90 5.66
N LEU A 231 11.55 5.59 5.00
CA LEU A 231 11.53 5.07 3.64
C LEU A 231 11.55 6.24 2.65
N ALA A 232 12.60 6.30 1.84
CA ALA A 232 12.74 7.28 0.76
C ALA A 232 11.99 6.84 -0.50
N LEU A 233 11.15 7.70 -1.05
CA LEU A 233 10.37 7.47 -2.27
C LEU A 233 10.57 8.65 -3.21
N ASP A 234 11.24 8.43 -4.35
CA ASP A 234 11.39 9.46 -5.36
C ASP A 234 10.12 9.59 -6.18
N MET A 235 9.62 10.80 -6.29
CA MET A 235 8.37 11.10 -6.96
C MET A 235 8.53 12.20 -7.99
N MET A 236 7.85 12.02 -9.11
CA MET A 236 7.63 13.07 -10.10
C MET A 236 6.15 13.17 -10.41
N GLN A 237 5.57 14.35 -10.25
CA GLN A 237 4.17 14.63 -10.51
C GLN A 237 4.03 15.68 -11.60
N THR A 238 3.27 15.35 -12.64
CA THR A 238 3.00 16.24 -13.78
C THR A 238 1.50 16.51 -13.86
N TYR A 239 1.14 17.79 -13.93
CA TYR A 239 -0.24 18.21 -14.15
C TYR A 239 -0.59 18.13 -15.63
N LEU A 240 -1.81 17.73 -15.92
CA LEU A 240 -2.33 17.58 -17.26
C LEU A 240 -3.24 18.77 -17.61
N ARG A 241 -3.32 19.09 -18.89
CA ARG A 241 -4.26 20.09 -19.39
C ARG A 241 -5.69 19.67 -19.09
N VAL A 242 -6.49 20.60 -18.64
CA VAL A 242 -7.89 20.38 -18.29
C VAL A 242 -8.73 21.43 -19.01
N LEU A 243 -9.77 20.97 -19.69
CA LEU A 243 -10.72 21.84 -20.39
C LEU A 243 -11.99 22.11 -19.57
N THR A 244 -12.20 21.32 -18.50
CA THR A 244 -13.40 21.40 -17.66
C THR A 244 -13.09 22.20 -16.39
N PRO A 245 -13.86 23.23 -16.04
CA PRO A 245 -13.72 23.95 -14.77
C PRO A 245 -13.86 23.00 -13.56
N ASN A 246 -13.16 23.32 -12.47
CA ASN A 246 -13.18 22.58 -11.21
C ASN A 246 -12.67 21.13 -11.28
N VAL A 247 -11.96 20.77 -12.34
CA VAL A 247 -11.27 19.48 -12.48
C VAL A 247 -9.76 19.71 -12.41
N GLU A 248 -9.04 18.86 -11.71
CA GLU A 248 -7.60 18.77 -11.74
C GLU A 248 -7.20 17.36 -12.14
N ARG A 249 -6.36 17.25 -13.16
CA ARG A 249 -5.81 15.98 -13.64
C ARG A 249 -4.30 15.98 -13.46
N ARG A 250 -3.75 14.87 -13.00
CA ARG A 250 -2.31 14.72 -12.86
C ARG A 250 -1.89 13.27 -13.02
N ILE A 251 -0.66 13.07 -13.41
CA ILE A 251 0.03 11.78 -13.35
C ILE A 251 1.18 11.86 -12.38
N ARG A 252 1.51 10.72 -11.80
CA ARG A 252 2.62 10.58 -10.87
C ARG A 252 3.42 9.34 -11.22
N GLN A 253 4.74 9.51 -11.28
CA GLN A 253 5.71 8.44 -11.26
C GLN A 253 6.30 8.36 -9.85
N GLN A 254 6.45 7.17 -9.34
CA GLN A 254 7.08 6.90 -8.05
C GLN A 254 8.11 5.80 -8.23
N LYS A 255 9.35 6.05 -7.77
CA LYS A 255 10.40 5.03 -7.73
C LYS A 255 10.39 4.39 -6.34
N ASN A 256 10.35 3.05 -6.32
CA ASN A 256 10.43 2.25 -5.11
C ASN A 256 11.52 1.17 -5.30
N GLY A 257 12.73 1.43 -4.81
CA GLY A 257 13.90 0.60 -5.10
C GLY A 257 14.28 0.68 -6.58
N GLU A 258 14.28 -0.44 -7.28
CA GLU A 258 14.55 -0.53 -8.73
C GLU A 258 13.31 -0.31 -9.59
N ASP A 259 12.10 -0.41 -9.00
CA ASP A 259 10.83 -0.41 -9.72
C ASP A 259 10.21 0.98 -9.83
N TYR A 260 9.43 1.20 -10.88
CA TYR A 260 8.63 2.40 -11.09
C TYR A 260 7.15 2.08 -11.07
N LEU A 261 6.40 2.91 -10.35
CA LEU A 261 4.95 2.86 -10.25
C LEU A 261 4.35 4.13 -10.84
N TYR A 262 3.25 3.97 -11.57
CA TYR A 262 2.60 5.07 -12.27
C TYR A 262 1.14 5.20 -11.87
N PHE A 263 0.70 6.43 -11.64
CA PHE A 263 -0.64 6.74 -11.20
C PHE A 263 -1.25 7.86 -12.03
N TYR A 264 -2.55 7.77 -12.25
CA TYR A 264 -3.39 8.85 -12.74
C TYR A 264 -4.33 9.29 -11.63
N THR A 265 -4.39 10.59 -11.37
CA THR A 265 -5.30 11.17 -10.38
C THR A 265 -6.19 12.20 -11.08
N GLU A 266 -7.48 12.13 -10.80
CA GLU A 266 -8.46 13.14 -11.19
C GLU A 266 -9.19 13.63 -9.94
N LYS A 267 -9.27 14.95 -9.78
CA LYS A 267 -9.93 15.62 -8.65
C LYS A 267 -11.04 16.50 -9.18
N HIS A 268 -12.19 16.36 -8.59
CA HIS A 268 -13.35 17.19 -8.86
C HIS A 268 -13.67 18.06 -7.64
N LEU A 269 -13.77 19.36 -7.84
CA LEU A 269 -14.30 20.27 -6.83
C LEU A 269 -15.79 20.45 -7.09
N MET A 270 -16.61 19.92 -6.21
CA MET A 270 -18.06 20.00 -6.30
C MET A 270 -18.56 21.41 -5.92
N PRO A 271 -19.75 21.83 -6.40
CA PRO A 271 -20.31 23.15 -6.09
C PRO A 271 -20.54 23.41 -4.59
N ASP A 272 -20.73 22.36 -3.79
CA ASP A 272 -20.88 22.42 -2.33
C ASP A 272 -19.52 22.54 -1.60
N GLY A 273 -18.41 22.61 -2.34
CA GLY A 273 -17.05 22.67 -1.79
C GLY A 273 -16.47 21.31 -1.44
N THR A 274 -17.21 20.23 -1.58
CA THR A 274 -16.68 18.87 -1.42
C THR A 274 -15.70 18.54 -2.55
N LYS A 275 -14.75 17.66 -2.25
CA LYS A 275 -13.75 17.17 -3.21
C LYS A 275 -13.92 15.69 -3.39
N TRP A 276 -13.96 15.28 -4.64
CA TRP A 276 -13.94 13.88 -5.00
C TRP A 276 -12.67 13.59 -5.79
N ASP A 277 -11.84 12.70 -5.24
CA ASP A 277 -10.54 12.34 -5.80
C ASP A 277 -10.58 10.88 -6.25
N THR A 278 -10.21 10.61 -7.50
CA THR A 278 -9.96 9.27 -8.00
C THR A 278 -8.50 9.11 -8.30
N GLU A 279 -7.83 8.16 -7.69
CA GLU A 279 -6.46 7.78 -8.05
C GLU A 279 -6.47 6.32 -8.52
N LYS A 280 -5.92 6.06 -9.69
CA LYS A 280 -5.81 4.72 -10.25
C LYS A 280 -4.41 4.44 -10.77
N PRO A 281 -3.92 3.21 -10.62
CA PRO A 281 -2.69 2.78 -11.25
C PRO A 281 -2.84 2.79 -12.76
N ILE A 282 -1.74 3.08 -13.44
CA ILE A 282 -1.67 3.04 -14.89
C ILE A 282 -0.38 2.35 -15.34
N SER A 283 -0.39 1.77 -16.53
CA SER A 283 0.82 1.21 -17.10
C SER A 283 1.82 2.30 -17.50
N GLU A 284 3.10 1.95 -17.59
CA GLU A 284 4.15 2.84 -18.09
C GLU A 284 3.79 3.43 -19.48
N LYS A 285 3.26 2.59 -20.38
CA LYS A 285 2.80 3.03 -21.70
C LYS A 285 1.71 4.10 -21.63
N ALA A 286 0.77 3.94 -20.69
CA ALA A 286 -0.28 4.94 -20.45
C ALA A 286 0.30 6.22 -19.85
N TYR A 287 1.25 6.10 -18.90
CA TYR A 287 1.96 7.23 -18.32
C TYR A 287 2.68 8.07 -19.39
N ILE A 288 3.46 7.42 -20.27
CA ILE A 288 4.17 8.09 -21.36
C ILE A 288 3.17 8.82 -22.28
N ARG A 289 2.03 8.22 -22.59
CA ARG A 289 0.98 8.87 -23.39
C ARG A 289 0.43 10.11 -22.67
N TYR A 290 0.14 10.02 -21.37
CA TYR A 290 -0.36 11.16 -20.60
C TYR A 290 0.67 12.29 -20.47
N LEU A 291 1.98 12.02 -20.52
CA LEU A 291 3.00 13.07 -20.52
C LEU A 291 2.82 14.03 -21.71
N MET A 292 2.29 13.56 -22.85
CA MET A 292 1.99 14.41 -24.02
C MET A 292 0.79 15.35 -23.78
N GLU A 293 -0.03 15.06 -22.77
CA GLU A 293 -1.15 15.91 -22.34
C GLU A 293 -0.74 16.90 -21.23
N GLY A 294 0.55 16.99 -20.92
CA GLY A 294 1.06 17.87 -19.87
C GLY A 294 0.65 19.33 -20.08
N ASP A 295 0.35 20.01 -18.95
CA ASP A 295 0.10 21.45 -18.94
C ASP A 295 1.44 22.19 -19.03
N SER A 296 1.71 22.80 -20.19
CA SER A 296 2.97 23.51 -20.45
C SER A 296 3.17 24.77 -19.60
N SER A 297 2.14 25.25 -18.94
CA SER A 297 2.24 26.38 -17.99
C SER A 297 2.70 25.96 -16.59
N LEU A 298 2.83 24.65 -16.33
CA LEU A 298 3.20 24.09 -15.05
C LEU A 298 4.44 23.20 -15.18
N HIS A 299 5.36 23.34 -14.25
CA HIS A 299 6.51 22.45 -14.15
C HIS A 299 6.12 21.12 -13.49
N SER A 300 6.78 20.05 -13.86
CA SER A 300 6.69 18.80 -13.11
C SER A 300 7.32 18.99 -11.72
N VAL A 301 6.60 18.60 -10.67
CA VAL A 301 7.08 18.67 -9.29
C VAL A 301 7.85 17.38 -8.98
N ARG A 302 9.16 17.51 -8.88
CA ARG A 302 10.03 16.45 -8.36
C ARG A 302 10.19 16.61 -6.86
N LYS A 303 10.22 15.49 -6.14
CA LYS A 303 10.50 15.45 -4.71
C LYS A 303 10.94 14.06 -4.29
N THR A 304 11.73 14.00 -3.22
CA THR A 304 11.92 12.78 -2.44
C THR A 304 11.04 12.85 -1.22
N LYS A 305 10.17 11.85 -1.04
CA LYS A 305 9.30 11.72 0.13
C LYS A 305 9.92 10.75 1.11
N TYR A 306 10.17 11.19 2.34
CA TYR A 306 10.61 10.34 3.44
C TYR A 306 9.41 10.01 4.33
N ARG A 307 9.04 8.75 4.39
CA ARG A 307 7.93 8.27 5.23
C ARG A 307 8.49 7.59 6.46
N PHE A 308 8.06 8.01 7.64
CA PHE A 308 8.49 7.46 8.92
C PHE A 308 7.40 7.57 9.99
N ILE A 309 7.65 6.95 11.13
CA ILE A 309 6.77 6.97 12.29
C ILE A 309 7.54 7.50 13.49
N PHE A 310 6.88 8.39 14.19
CA PHE A 310 7.36 8.92 15.47
C PHE A 310 6.18 9.03 16.43
N ASP A 311 6.35 8.56 17.66
CA ASP A 311 5.35 8.57 18.74
C ASP A 311 3.97 8.02 18.30
N GLY A 312 3.98 6.92 17.52
CA GLY A 312 2.77 6.27 17.01
C GLY A 312 2.07 6.99 15.84
N TYR A 313 2.58 8.15 15.41
CA TYR A 313 2.01 8.91 14.30
C TYR A 313 2.84 8.79 13.03
N ARG A 314 2.14 8.76 11.89
CA ARG A 314 2.78 8.79 10.58
C ARG A 314 3.19 10.20 10.21
N PHE A 315 4.44 10.33 9.76
CA PHE A 315 5.01 11.53 9.18
C PHE A 315 5.46 11.28 7.75
N GLU A 316 5.33 12.30 6.90
CA GLU A 316 5.88 12.31 5.56
C GLU A 316 6.61 13.64 5.35
N LEU A 317 7.90 13.58 5.07
CA LEU A 317 8.72 14.74 4.74
C LEU A 317 8.95 14.78 3.23
N ASP A 318 8.45 15.81 2.57
CA ASP A 318 8.69 16.08 1.15
C ASP A 318 9.86 17.04 0.99
N VAL A 319 10.95 16.55 0.42
CA VAL A 319 12.15 17.31 0.07
C VAL A 319 12.14 17.60 -1.42
N TYR A 320 12.29 18.87 -1.78
CA TYR A 320 12.21 19.34 -3.17
C TYR A 320 13.59 19.76 -3.68
N PRO A 321 13.99 19.39 -4.92
CA PRO A 321 15.29 19.80 -5.48
C PRO A 321 15.47 21.32 -5.61
N PHE A 322 14.38 22.08 -5.66
CA PHE A 322 14.39 23.55 -5.76
C PHE A 322 14.46 24.26 -4.40
N SER A 323 14.55 23.54 -3.29
CA SER A 323 14.66 24.10 -1.94
C SER A 323 15.73 23.36 -1.15
N SER A 324 16.83 24.04 -0.81
CA SER A 324 17.95 23.45 -0.07
C SER A 324 17.86 23.67 1.45
N ASP A 325 17.07 24.65 1.89
CA ASP A 325 16.98 25.08 3.28
C ASP A 325 15.64 24.74 3.95
N ARG A 326 14.64 24.31 3.17
CA ARG A 326 13.29 24.04 3.64
C ARG A 326 12.71 22.78 3.05
N ALA A 327 11.80 22.16 3.83
CA ALA A 327 11.05 21.00 3.43
C ALA A 327 9.59 21.12 3.89
N MET A 328 8.73 20.23 3.37
CA MET A 328 7.32 20.14 3.77
C MET A 328 7.09 18.89 4.59
N LEU A 329 6.66 19.05 5.83
CA LEU A 329 6.29 17.96 6.70
C LEU A 329 4.78 17.79 6.73
N PHE A 330 4.33 16.56 6.59
CA PHE A 330 2.94 16.14 6.79
C PHE A 330 2.87 15.26 8.02
N MET A 331 1.97 15.57 8.92
CA MET A 331 1.67 14.81 10.12
C MET A 331 0.25 14.25 10.03
N TYR A 332 0.11 12.97 10.27
CA TYR A 332 -1.17 12.27 10.30
C TYR A 332 -1.48 11.92 11.76
N ALA A 333 -2.17 12.81 12.45
CA ALA A 333 -2.50 12.64 13.86
C ALA A 333 -3.98 12.90 14.11
N GLY A 334 -4.62 12.06 14.93
CA GLY A 334 -6.03 12.18 15.30
C GLY A 334 -6.34 13.29 16.32
N GLY A 335 -5.34 13.90 16.95
CA GLY A 335 -5.48 14.91 18.00
C GLY A 335 -4.51 16.08 17.85
N ALA A 336 -4.73 17.14 18.63
CA ALA A 336 -3.94 18.36 18.59
C ALA A 336 -2.53 18.23 19.20
N ASP A 337 -2.29 17.20 20.01
CA ASP A 337 -1.14 17.11 20.93
C ASP A 337 -0.06 16.11 20.49
N ALA A 338 -0.04 15.69 19.20
CA ALA A 338 1.03 14.85 18.72
C ALA A 338 2.38 15.57 18.75
N ALA A 339 3.35 14.97 19.42
CA ALA A 339 4.71 15.51 19.51
C ALA A 339 5.38 15.57 18.14
N MET A 340 6.21 16.59 17.91
CA MET A 340 7.07 16.67 16.74
C MET A 340 8.37 15.91 16.99
N PRO A 341 8.93 15.21 15.98
CA PRO A 341 10.26 14.65 16.10
C PRO A 341 11.29 15.73 16.50
N PRO A 342 12.16 15.50 17.50
CA PRO A 342 13.08 16.50 18.01
C PRO A 342 14.03 17.10 16.95
N GLN A 343 14.28 16.36 15.87
CA GLN A 343 15.13 16.79 14.76
C GLN A 343 14.43 17.72 13.78
N ILE A 344 13.10 17.85 13.88
CA ILE A 344 12.31 18.68 12.97
C ILE A 344 12.07 20.04 13.59
N LYS A 345 12.65 21.06 13.00
CA LYS A 345 12.40 22.44 13.36
C LYS A 345 11.28 23.03 12.52
N VAL A 346 10.13 23.21 13.14
CA VAL A 346 8.96 23.80 12.49
C VAL A 346 9.14 25.31 12.34
N ILE A 347 9.00 25.79 11.11
CA ILE A 347 8.97 27.24 10.82
C ILE A 347 7.54 27.75 11.05
N ARG A 348 6.54 27.09 10.42
CA ARG A 348 5.12 27.40 10.63
C ARG A 348 4.20 26.29 10.13
N GLU A 349 3.00 26.25 10.66
CA GLU A 349 1.93 25.43 10.10
C GLU A 349 1.34 26.09 8.85
N VAL A 350 1.13 25.28 7.79
CA VAL A 350 0.62 25.71 6.49
C VAL A 350 -0.53 24.83 6.01
N THR A 351 -1.26 24.23 6.96
CA THR A 351 -2.43 23.41 6.69
C THR A 351 -3.49 24.24 5.97
N GLY A 352 -3.93 23.79 4.80
CA GLY A 352 -4.94 24.49 4.00
C GLY A 352 -4.42 25.67 3.17
N ASP A 353 -3.20 26.17 3.41
CA ASP A 353 -2.63 27.30 2.68
C ASP A 353 -2.44 26.98 1.19
N PRO A 354 -3.08 27.73 0.26
CA PRO A 354 -2.97 27.49 -1.17
C PRO A 354 -1.55 27.61 -1.73
N ALA A 355 -0.71 28.49 -1.14
CA ALA A 355 0.66 28.72 -1.58
C ALA A 355 1.54 27.48 -1.47
N TYR A 356 1.19 26.54 -0.56
CA TYR A 356 1.92 25.31 -0.34
C TYR A 356 1.27 24.08 -0.97
N LYS A 357 0.26 24.25 -1.86
CA LYS A 357 -0.27 23.14 -2.66
C LYS A 357 0.70 22.79 -3.78
N ASN A 358 0.83 21.50 -4.10
CA ASN A 358 1.73 21.06 -5.18
C ASN A 358 1.46 21.75 -6.52
N ARG A 359 0.20 22.14 -6.81
CA ARG A 359 -0.13 22.88 -8.04
C ARG A 359 0.51 24.28 -8.04
N HIS A 360 0.53 24.97 -6.91
CA HIS A 360 1.23 26.25 -6.79
C HIS A 360 2.74 26.06 -6.87
N LEU A 361 3.27 25.03 -6.21
CA LEU A 361 4.70 24.70 -6.32
C LEU A 361 5.11 24.34 -7.75
N ALA A 362 4.21 23.79 -8.54
CA ALA A 362 4.42 23.56 -9.97
C ALA A 362 4.53 24.85 -10.79
N GLN A 363 3.99 25.95 -10.29
CA GLN A 363 4.11 27.29 -10.93
C GLN A 363 5.39 28.00 -10.54
N VAL A 364 5.71 28.01 -9.23
CA VAL A 364 6.76 28.90 -8.69
C VAL A 364 8.08 28.20 -8.42
N GLN A 365 8.10 26.89 -8.24
CA GLN A 365 9.27 26.08 -7.87
C GLN A 365 10.06 26.66 -6.69
N SER A 366 9.35 27.06 -5.64
CA SER A 366 9.93 27.58 -4.38
C SER A 366 9.04 27.22 -3.19
N LEU A 367 9.62 27.11 -1.97
CA LEU A 367 8.94 26.95 -0.69
C LEU A 367 8.97 28.23 0.14
#